data_700f8c9c735287b1efdb7000bde33fbf
#
_entry.id   700f8c9c735287b1efdb7000bde33fbf
#
_cell.length_a   1.000
_cell.length_b   1.000
_cell.length_c   1.000
_cell.angle_alpha   90.00
_cell.angle_beta   90.00
_cell.angle_gamma   90.00
#
_symmetry.space_group_name_H-M   'P 1'
#
loop_
_entity.id
_entity.type
_entity.pdbx_description
1 polymer ?
#
loop_
_entity_poly.entity_id
_entity_poly.type
_entity_poly.pdbx_seq_one_letter_code
_entity_poly.pdbx_strand_id
1 'polypeptide(L)'
;SAASDVYKRQRRMVRDTTKTMSLTPRSMDPVSLYFHLRSIDPATLQEGKTEVLEMLLEDTIRHLRYRFLGRETKKIRSMGTFRTLKFACQIGTSEGYSFTDGTEFTVWISDDKNLIPLYIESPVRIGSVQAYISGYHGLKYPLSSKIK
;
A
#
# COMPACT_ATOMS: atom_id res chain seq x y z
N SER A 1 -33.92 -3.58 -17.68
CA SER A 1 -32.77 -4.16 -18.38
C SER A 1 -31.95 -5.07 -17.46
N ALA A 2 -31.19 -6.01 -18.02
CA ALA A 2 -30.37 -6.93 -17.24
C ALA A 2 -29.36 -6.18 -16.34
N ALA A 3 -28.79 -5.08 -16.80
CA ALA A 3 -27.89 -4.24 -16.03
C ALA A 3 -28.59 -3.56 -14.82
N SER A 4 -29.82 -3.11 -15.01
CA SER A 4 -30.66 -2.54 -13.95
C SER A 4 -31.02 -3.60 -12.88
N ASP A 5 -31.26 -4.83 -13.31
CA ASP A 5 -31.61 -5.93 -12.40
C ASP A 5 -30.40 -6.40 -11.59
N VAL A 6 -29.21 -6.44 -12.20
CA VAL A 6 -27.96 -6.70 -11.50
C VAL A 6 -27.68 -5.62 -10.46
N TYR A 7 -27.85 -4.36 -10.81
CA TYR A 7 -27.65 -3.24 -9.87
C TYR A 7 -28.66 -3.28 -8.70
N LYS A 8 -29.92 -3.57 -8.97
CA LYS A 8 -30.94 -3.72 -7.94
C LYS A 8 -30.66 -4.91 -7.01
N ARG A 9 -30.15 -6.01 -7.57
CA ARG A 9 -29.78 -7.20 -6.82
C ARG A 9 -28.58 -6.94 -5.92
N GLN A 10 -27.53 -6.26 -6.41
CA GLN A 10 -26.40 -5.83 -5.61
C GLN A 10 -26.80 -4.88 -4.49
N ARG A 11 -27.69 -3.91 -4.77
CA ARG A 11 -28.20 -2.97 -3.78
C ARG A 11 -29.05 -3.66 -2.71
N ARG A 12 -29.75 -4.73 -3.05
CA ARG A 12 -30.52 -5.55 -2.12
C ARG A 12 -29.60 -6.39 -1.24
N MET A 13 -28.53 -6.98 -1.80
CA MET A 13 -27.52 -7.72 -1.03
C MET A 13 -26.82 -6.82 0.02
N VAL A 14 -26.48 -5.59 -0.32
CA VAL A 14 -25.90 -4.62 0.64
C VAL A 14 -26.86 -4.24 1.74
N ARG A 15 -28.20 -4.26 1.50
CA ARG A 15 -29.21 -3.95 2.51
C ARG A 15 -29.46 -5.10 3.49
N ASP A 16 -29.32 -6.34 3.05
CA ASP A 16 -29.69 -7.52 3.86
C ASP A 16 -28.56 -7.99 4.78
N THR A 17 -27.35 -7.43 4.66
CA THR A 17 -26.19 -7.75 5.49
C THR A 17 -25.72 -6.53 6.26
N THR A 18 -26.33 -6.25 7.40
CA THR A 18 -25.76 -5.29 8.35
C THR A 18 -24.72 -6.03 9.20
N LYS A 19 -23.45 -5.76 8.94
CA LYS A 19 -22.35 -6.29 9.73
C LYS A 19 -21.81 -5.17 10.62
N THR A 20 -21.90 -5.35 11.92
CA THR A 20 -21.30 -4.43 12.88
C THR A 20 -19.86 -4.84 13.14
N MET A 21 -18.94 -3.90 12.98
CA MET A 21 -17.52 -4.11 13.26
C MET A 21 -17.04 -3.11 14.30
N SER A 22 -16.24 -3.58 15.24
CA SER A 22 -15.57 -2.71 16.21
C SER A 22 -14.34 -2.11 15.55
N LEU A 23 -14.35 -0.80 15.35
CA LEU A 23 -13.21 -0.05 14.84
C LEU A 23 -12.42 0.53 15.99
N THR A 24 -11.11 0.54 15.87
CA THR A 24 -10.22 1.27 16.77
C THR A 24 -9.91 2.65 16.17
N PRO A 25 -9.36 3.60 16.96
CA PRO A 25 -8.89 4.87 16.41
C PRO A 25 -7.77 4.74 15.36
N ARG A 26 -7.22 3.53 15.21
CA ARG A 26 -6.17 3.22 14.22
C ARG A 26 -6.71 2.62 12.93
N SER A 27 -7.99 2.28 12.88
CA SER A 27 -8.61 1.70 11.69
C SER A 27 -8.76 2.77 10.61
N MET A 28 -8.24 2.49 9.43
CA MET A 28 -8.26 3.41 8.28
C MET A 28 -8.87 2.70 7.07
N ASP A 29 -9.63 3.45 6.26
CA ASP A 29 -9.96 2.98 4.92
C ASP A 29 -8.71 3.04 4.01
N PRO A 30 -8.70 2.35 2.84
CA PRO A 30 -7.53 2.30 1.97
C PRO A 30 -7.03 3.67 1.49
N VAL A 31 -7.92 4.64 1.30
CA VAL A 31 -7.55 6.00 0.86
C VAL A 31 -6.87 6.75 2.00
N SER A 32 -7.44 6.72 3.19
CA SER A 32 -6.85 7.32 4.39
C SER A 32 -5.49 6.70 4.72
N LEU A 33 -5.37 5.37 4.58
CA LEU A 33 -4.11 4.66 4.76
C LEU A 33 -3.04 5.13 3.77
N TYR A 34 -3.40 5.29 2.50
CA TYR A 34 -2.49 5.81 1.48
C TYR A 34 -1.94 7.19 1.85
N PHE A 35 -2.80 8.11 2.26
CA PHE A 35 -2.36 9.45 2.70
C PHE A 35 -1.53 9.41 3.98
N HIS A 36 -1.90 8.55 4.93
CA HIS A 36 -1.12 8.36 6.15
C HIS A 36 0.30 7.89 5.84
N LEU A 37 0.47 6.89 5.01
CA LEU A 37 1.78 6.37 4.60
C LEU A 37 2.63 7.45 3.91
N ARG A 38 2.02 8.33 3.12
CA ARG A 38 2.70 9.45 2.48
C ARG A 38 3.01 10.62 3.41
N SER A 39 2.52 10.62 4.62
CA SER A 39 2.83 11.61 5.65
C SER A 39 3.97 11.21 6.58
N ILE A 40 4.47 9.99 6.47
CA ILE A 40 5.57 9.50 7.29
C ILE A 40 6.84 10.29 6.95
N ASP A 41 7.53 10.77 7.99
CA ASP A 41 8.84 11.41 7.83
C ASP A 41 9.92 10.34 7.57
N PRO A 42 10.57 10.33 6.40
CA PRO A 42 11.63 9.36 6.10
C PRO A 42 12.79 9.36 7.09
N ALA A 43 13.02 10.47 7.79
CA ALA A 43 14.08 10.58 8.81
C ALA A 43 13.79 9.74 10.06
N THR A 44 12.53 9.40 10.31
CA THR A 44 12.11 8.58 11.47
C THR A 44 12.14 7.09 11.22
N LEU A 45 12.39 6.66 9.98
CA LEU A 45 12.39 5.25 9.60
C LEU A 45 13.60 4.52 10.18
N GLN A 46 13.35 3.35 10.75
CA GLN A 46 14.37 2.45 11.32
C GLN A 46 14.38 1.13 10.55
N GLU A 47 15.53 0.76 10.00
CA GLU A 47 15.68 -0.51 9.28
C GLU A 47 15.35 -1.69 10.17
N GLY A 48 14.61 -2.65 9.62
CA GLY A 48 14.21 -3.87 10.30
C GLY A 48 13.05 -3.74 11.28
N LYS A 49 12.63 -2.51 11.63
CA LYS A 49 11.47 -2.30 12.50
C LYS A 49 10.18 -2.56 11.74
N THR A 50 9.33 -3.42 12.28
CA THR A 50 8.00 -3.72 11.74
C THR A 50 6.96 -2.82 12.39
N GLU A 51 6.16 -2.16 11.56
CA GLU A 51 4.99 -1.40 11.97
C GLU A 51 3.73 -2.09 11.48
N VAL A 52 2.64 -1.93 12.22
CA VAL A 52 1.34 -2.53 11.88
C VAL A 52 0.29 -1.43 11.85
N LEU A 53 -0.46 -1.39 10.75
CA LEU A 53 -1.61 -0.50 10.58
C LEU A 53 -2.87 -1.32 10.31
N GLU A 54 -3.98 -0.90 10.86
CA GLU A 54 -5.28 -1.50 10.59
C GLU A 54 -5.92 -0.86 9.36
N MET A 55 -6.39 -1.70 8.46
CA MET A 55 -7.08 -1.27 7.25
C MET A 55 -8.45 -1.93 7.18
N LEU A 56 -9.47 -1.10 7.05
CA LEU A 56 -10.82 -1.58 6.74
C LEU A 56 -10.94 -1.78 5.23
N LEU A 57 -11.03 -3.03 4.82
CA LEU A 57 -11.19 -3.42 3.42
C LEU A 57 -12.51 -4.18 3.27
N GLU A 58 -13.44 -3.61 2.51
CA GLU A 58 -14.80 -4.13 2.37
C GLU A 58 -15.50 -4.25 3.74
N ASP A 59 -15.70 -5.45 4.22
CA ASP A 59 -16.35 -5.75 5.51
C ASP A 59 -15.41 -6.46 6.50
N THR A 60 -14.09 -6.37 6.27
CA THR A 60 -13.07 -7.08 7.04
C THR A 60 -11.95 -6.14 7.46
N ILE A 61 -11.53 -6.25 8.72
CA ILE A 61 -10.30 -5.57 9.19
C ILE A 61 -9.10 -6.40 8.75
N ARG A 62 -8.20 -5.76 8.02
CA ARG A 62 -6.92 -6.31 7.61
C ARG A 62 -5.80 -5.55 8.31
N HIS A 63 -4.68 -6.20 8.50
CA HIS A 63 -3.48 -5.58 9.07
C HIS A 63 -2.43 -5.45 7.98
N LEU A 64 -2.03 -4.22 7.68
CA LEU A 64 -0.87 -3.95 6.86
C LEU A 64 0.35 -3.91 7.77
N ARG A 65 1.23 -4.86 7.58
CA ARG A 65 2.55 -4.87 8.18
C ARG A 65 3.54 -4.35 7.19
N TYR A 66 4.38 -3.43 7.61
CA TYR A 66 5.46 -2.96 6.76
C TYR A 66 6.76 -2.85 7.57
N ARG A 67 7.85 -3.13 6.90
CA ARG A 67 9.19 -3.09 7.46
C ARG A 67 10.10 -2.34 6.50
N PHE A 68 10.76 -1.30 7.01
CA PHE A 68 11.74 -0.54 6.24
C PHE A 68 13.00 -1.38 6.04
N LEU A 69 13.41 -1.60 4.79
CA LEU A 69 14.57 -2.40 4.42
C LEU A 69 15.80 -1.55 4.08
N GLY A 70 15.65 -0.24 4.02
CA GLY A 70 16.75 0.66 3.71
C GLY A 70 16.51 1.49 2.45
N ARG A 71 17.54 2.21 2.06
CA ARG A 71 17.57 3.07 0.88
C ARG A 71 18.37 2.42 -0.23
N GLU A 72 17.86 2.50 -1.44
CA GLU A 72 18.59 2.04 -2.63
C GLU A 72 18.20 2.88 -3.85
N THR A 73 19.02 2.80 -4.88
CA THR A 73 18.71 3.37 -6.18
C THR A 73 17.95 2.35 -7.02
N LYS A 74 16.84 2.75 -7.62
CA LYS A 74 15.99 1.89 -8.45
C LYS A 74 15.77 2.52 -9.81
N LYS A 75 16.05 1.75 -10.86
CA LYS A 75 15.69 2.13 -12.23
C LYS A 75 14.23 1.72 -12.48
N ILE A 76 13.41 2.69 -12.85
CA ILE A 76 12.00 2.49 -13.20
C ILE A 76 11.88 2.60 -14.72
N ARG A 77 11.30 1.57 -15.32
CA ARG A 77 11.14 1.47 -16.77
C ARG A 77 10.51 2.73 -17.35
N SER A 78 11.13 3.30 -18.38
CA SER A 78 10.72 4.52 -19.09
C SER A 78 10.61 5.81 -18.25
N MET A 79 10.83 5.75 -16.93
CA MET A 79 10.75 6.91 -16.04
C MET A 79 12.11 7.43 -15.57
N GLY A 80 13.13 6.60 -15.62
CA GLY A 80 14.49 6.94 -15.18
C GLY A 80 14.90 6.26 -13.87
N THR A 81 15.91 6.81 -13.22
CA THR A 81 16.51 6.26 -12.01
C THR A 81 16.19 7.16 -10.81
N PHE A 82 15.80 6.55 -9.70
CA PHE A 82 15.36 7.24 -8.49
C PHE A 82 16.11 6.74 -7.26
N ARG A 83 16.35 7.63 -6.32
CA ARG A 83 16.61 7.24 -4.93
C ARG A 83 15.31 6.77 -4.32
N THR A 84 15.33 5.64 -3.66
CA THR A 84 14.12 5.01 -3.13
C THR A 84 14.28 4.55 -1.69
N LEU A 85 13.14 4.52 -1.01
CA LEU A 85 12.93 3.83 0.26
C LEU A 85 12.29 2.46 -0.07
N LYS A 86 12.89 1.39 0.41
CA LYS A 86 12.43 0.02 0.16
C LYS A 86 11.73 -0.54 1.38
N PHE A 87 10.55 -1.10 1.17
CA PHE A 87 9.74 -1.71 2.23
C PHE A 87 9.33 -3.13 1.87
N ALA A 88 9.41 -4.03 2.85
CA ALA A 88 8.67 -5.28 2.83
C ALA A 88 7.29 -5.04 3.44
N CYS A 89 6.25 -5.47 2.74
CA CYS A 89 4.87 -5.27 3.13
C CYS A 89 4.09 -6.57 3.09
N GLN A 90 3.12 -6.71 3.98
CA GLN A 90 2.22 -7.86 4.01
C GLN A 90 0.84 -7.43 4.49
N ILE A 91 -0.20 -7.95 3.86
CA ILE A 91 -1.58 -7.76 4.30
C ILE A 91 -2.09 -9.10 4.82
N GLY A 92 -2.49 -9.12 6.08
CA GLY A 92 -2.99 -10.31 6.76
C GLY A 92 -4.25 -10.04 7.57
N THR A 93 -4.82 -11.10 8.12
CA THR A 93 -5.99 -11.03 9.01
C THR A 93 -5.63 -11.05 10.49
N SER A 94 -4.42 -11.51 10.85
CA SER A 94 -3.95 -11.57 12.23
C SER A 94 -3.28 -10.26 12.66
N GLU A 95 -3.37 -9.95 13.94
CA GLU A 95 -2.83 -8.71 14.52
C GLU A 95 -1.32 -8.75 14.83
N GLY A 96 -0.65 -9.86 14.57
CA GLY A 96 0.75 -10.05 14.93
C GLY A 96 1.73 -9.16 14.14
N TYR A 97 2.94 -9.02 14.68
CA TYR A 97 4.06 -8.32 14.02
C TYR A 97 4.89 -9.25 13.11
N SER A 98 4.46 -10.48 12.95
CA SER A 98 5.17 -11.49 12.16
C SER A 98 4.73 -11.47 10.69
N PHE A 99 5.67 -11.70 9.79
CA PHE A 99 5.41 -11.91 8.37
C PHE A 99 5.09 -13.39 8.07
N THR A 100 4.23 -14.01 8.88
CA THR A 100 3.87 -15.45 8.75
C THR A 100 2.59 -15.68 7.97
N ASP A 101 1.71 -14.67 7.91
CA ASP A 101 0.41 -14.76 7.23
C ASP A 101 0.38 -13.93 5.96
N GLY A 102 -0.21 -14.47 4.90
CA GLY A 102 -0.38 -13.78 3.64
C GLY A 102 0.88 -13.68 2.79
N THR A 103 0.77 -13.00 1.67
CA THR A 103 1.88 -12.83 0.72
C THR A 103 2.64 -11.55 1.04
N GLU A 104 3.94 -11.69 1.24
CA GLU A 104 4.85 -10.55 1.34
C GLU A 104 5.07 -9.95 -0.05
N PHE A 105 5.02 -8.64 -0.15
CA PHE A 105 5.37 -7.90 -1.35
C PHE A 105 6.33 -6.76 -1.01
N THR A 106 7.08 -6.32 -2.00
CA THR A 106 8.08 -5.25 -1.82
C THR A 106 7.63 -4.00 -2.55
N VAL A 107 7.78 -2.86 -1.89
CA VAL A 107 7.42 -1.55 -2.44
C VAL A 107 8.65 -0.65 -2.41
N TRP A 108 8.90 0.06 -3.51
CA TRP A 108 9.90 1.12 -3.62
C TRP A 108 9.19 2.45 -3.75
N ILE A 109 9.48 3.35 -2.83
CA ILE A 109 8.86 4.67 -2.69
C ILE A 109 9.91 5.74 -2.95
N SER A 110 9.56 6.85 -3.58
CA SER A 110 10.49 7.95 -3.83
C SER A 110 11.05 8.51 -2.51
N ASP A 111 12.39 8.60 -2.41
CA ASP A 111 13.07 9.18 -1.23
C ASP A 111 13.09 10.70 -1.34
N ASP A 112 11.92 11.29 -1.26
CA ASP A 112 11.68 12.74 -1.24
C ASP A 112 10.36 13.06 -0.50
N LYS A 113 10.02 14.34 -0.43
CA LYS A 113 8.81 14.79 0.27
C LYS A 113 7.48 14.32 -0.37
N ASN A 114 7.50 13.84 -1.61
CA ASN A 114 6.30 13.34 -2.27
C ASN A 114 5.93 11.92 -1.85
N LEU A 115 6.92 11.07 -1.49
CA LEU A 115 6.72 9.66 -1.11
C LEU A 115 5.83 8.90 -2.10
N ILE A 116 6.17 8.95 -3.37
CA ILE A 116 5.38 8.32 -4.43
C ILE A 116 5.75 6.84 -4.52
N PRO A 117 4.78 5.92 -4.51
CA PRO A 117 5.04 4.52 -4.86
C PRO A 117 5.50 4.42 -6.32
N LEU A 118 6.74 4.02 -6.53
CA LEU A 118 7.36 3.95 -7.85
C LEU A 118 7.30 2.55 -8.45
N TYR A 119 7.45 1.53 -7.62
CA TYR A 119 7.54 0.15 -8.04
C TYR A 119 7.05 -0.78 -6.94
N ILE A 120 6.32 -1.81 -7.33
CA ILE A 120 5.81 -2.86 -6.45
C ILE A 120 6.14 -4.21 -7.08
N GLU A 121 6.63 -5.13 -6.29
CA GLU A 121 6.89 -6.50 -6.70
C GLU A 121 6.30 -7.48 -5.70
N SER A 122 5.47 -8.40 -6.19
CA SER A 122 4.85 -9.44 -5.39
C SER A 122 5.23 -10.81 -5.95
N PRO A 123 5.83 -11.69 -5.14
CA PRO A 123 6.08 -13.06 -5.59
C PRO A 123 4.75 -13.78 -5.80
N VAL A 124 4.69 -14.57 -6.84
CA VAL A 124 3.61 -15.51 -7.12
C VAL A 124 4.19 -16.91 -7.24
N ARG A 125 3.32 -17.91 -7.32
CA ARG A 125 3.74 -19.32 -7.32
C ARG A 125 4.82 -19.65 -8.37
N ILE A 126 4.78 -18.95 -9.51
CA ILE A 126 5.80 -19.05 -10.56
C ILE A 126 6.13 -17.64 -11.01
N GLY A 127 7.32 -17.14 -10.63
CA GLY A 127 7.76 -15.79 -10.98
C GLY A 127 7.32 -14.70 -10.01
N SER A 128 7.10 -13.50 -10.52
CA SER A 128 6.63 -12.35 -9.76
C SER A 128 5.68 -11.47 -10.58
N VAL A 129 4.77 -10.81 -9.92
CA VAL A 129 3.96 -9.71 -10.49
C VAL A 129 4.64 -8.41 -10.15
N GLN A 130 4.81 -7.55 -11.17
CA GLN A 130 5.47 -6.27 -11.04
C GLN A 130 4.54 -5.16 -11.52
N ALA A 131 4.46 -4.08 -10.75
CA ALA A 131 3.77 -2.86 -11.14
C ALA A 131 4.73 -1.68 -10.96
N TYR A 132 4.70 -0.74 -11.88
CA TYR A 132 5.53 0.46 -11.82
C TYR A 132 4.75 1.67 -12.31
N ILE A 133 5.13 2.83 -11.78
CA ILE A 133 4.53 4.10 -12.20
C ILE A 133 4.88 4.38 -13.67
N SER A 134 3.90 4.83 -14.44
CA SER A 134 4.08 5.20 -15.86
C SER A 134 4.09 6.69 -16.11
N GLY A 135 3.71 7.49 -15.11
CA GLY A 135 3.70 8.95 -15.19
C GLY A 135 3.27 9.59 -13.89
N TYR A 136 3.48 10.89 -13.79
CA TYR A 136 3.05 11.71 -12.65
C TYR A 136 2.79 13.13 -13.10
N HIS A 137 1.92 13.84 -12.39
CA HIS A 137 1.68 15.28 -12.55
C HIS A 137 1.12 15.86 -11.25
N GLY A 138 1.14 17.18 -11.12
CA GLY A 138 0.55 17.86 -9.95
C GLY A 138 1.24 17.55 -8.62
N LEU A 139 2.54 17.28 -8.65
CA LEU A 139 3.29 17.02 -7.42
C LEU A 139 3.35 18.26 -6.54
N LYS A 140 3.15 18.07 -5.25
CA LYS A 140 3.23 19.16 -4.26
C LYS A 140 4.66 19.67 -4.07
N TYR A 141 5.65 18.81 -4.21
CA TYR A 141 7.06 19.12 -4.02
C TYR A 141 7.89 18.71 -5.22
N PRO A 142 9.09 19.28 -5.41
CA PRO A 142 10.01 18.81 -6.45
C PRO A 142 10.31 17.33 -6.31
N LEU A 143 10.43 16.63 -7.44
CA LEU A 143 10.81 15.21 -7.48
C LEU A 143 12.33 15.07 -7.33
N SER A 144 12.84 15.42 -6.16
CA SER A 144 14.27 15.47 -5.87
C SER A 144 14.93 14.09 -5.77
N SER A 145 14.14 13.04 -5.67
CA SER A 145 14.63 11.66 -5.67
C SER A 145 15.08 11.18 -7.06
N LYS A 146 14.61 11.80 -8.14
CA LYS A 146 14.99 11.41 -9.50
C LYS A 146 16.44 11.83 -9.80
N ILE A 147 17.26 10.85 -10.20
CA ILE A 147 18.69 11.06 -10.49
C ILE A 147 18.93 11.24 -11.99
N LYS A 148 18.22 10.47 -12.79
CA LYS A 148 18.36 10.49 -14.26
C LYS A 148 17.03 10.42 -14.98
#